data_6445c2f1ad80d3a3165901c53a0680e0
#
_entry.id   6445c2f1ad80d3a3165901c53a0680e0
#
_cell.length_a   1.000
_cell.length_b   1.000
_cell.length_c   1.000
_cell.angle_alpha   90.00
_cell.angle_beta   90.00
_cell.angle_gamma   90.00
#
_symmetry.space_group_name_H-M   'P 1'
#
loop_
_entity.id
_entity.type
_entity.pdbx_description
1 polymer ?
#
loop_
_entity_poly.entity_id
_entity_poly.type
_entity_poly.pdbx_seq_one_letter_code
_entity_poly.pdbx_strand_id
1 'polypeptide(L)'
;MALRLNTVQPTFAPAPPKDSKTSATQAMSTNEDKLKTLIGHAKEYGFVFQSSEIYDGLSATYDYGPYGVELKNNIRRYWWEAMTKLNENLVGLDAAIFMHPSTWKASGHVDAFNDPLIDNKDSKKRYRADVLLEEHIAKYADKIEKEVEKGKKKFGDGFDEVQFRATNPNVKRAQERIDAVEGRMKAALDANDLEALRQLIIDEEIKCPISGTANWTEVRQFNLMFATELGSVSGESSTIYLRPETAQGIFVNFLNVQKSARMKIPFGIAQTGKAFRNEIVARQFVFRMREFEQMEMQFFIKPGSQQEWYEHWKAKRMAWHRALGLPADNYRFHDHIKLAHYADAACDIEFRFPMGFKELEGIHSRTDFDLGNHEKLSGKKLRYFDTETNESYVPYVVETSIGLDRMFLALLSAAFQQETLENGEVRDVLRLPAPLAPVKVAVLPLIKKDGLPEKARAIIDTLKLDHNCQYDEKDSIGKRYRRQDAIGTPYCITVDHETLTDNAVTIRERDSMAQERVKIEALPQVVNEKVDLRGLLRKL
;
A
#
# COMPACT_ATOMS: atom_id res chain seq x y z
N MET A 1 -21.82 -85.92 -46.66
CA MET A 1 -20.65 -85.11 -46.91
C MET A 1 -21.11 -83.71 -47.17
N ALA A 2 -21.20 -82.88 -46.13
CA ALA A 2 -21.81 -81.53 -46.22
C ALA A 2 -20.82 -80.54 -45.68
N LEU A 3 -20.28 -79.66 -46.52
CA LEU A 3 -19.39 -78.56 -46.16
C LEU A 3 -20.23 -77.49 -45.49
N ARG A 4 -19.80 -77.14 -44.23
CA ARG A 4 -20.28 -75.95 -43.53
C ARG A 4 -19.46 -74.73 -43.92
N LEU A 5 -20.10 -73.72 -44.50
CA LEU A 5 -19.57 -72.40 -44.75
C LEU A 5 -19.60 -71.63 -43.41
N ASN A 6 -18.41 -71.22 -42.96
CA ASN A 6 -18.25 -70.28 -41.83
C ASN A 6 -18.40 -68.84 -42.34
N THR A 7 -19.49 -68.20 -41.94
CA THR A 7 -19.66 -66.75 -42.12
C THR A 7 -18.88 -66.02 -41.03
N VAL A 8 -17.89 -65.26 -41.42
CA VAL A 8 -17.16 -64.31 -40.57
C VAL A 8 -18.00 -63.05 -40.41
N GLN A 9 -18.44 -62.75 -39.21
CA GLN A 9 -19.03 -61.47 -38.90
C GLN A 9 -17.91 -60.42 -38.69
N PRO A 10 -18.07 -59.17 -39.17
CA PRO A 10 -17.11 -58.10 -38.91
C PRO A 10 -17.24 -57.66 -37.44
N THR A 11 -16.13 -57.72 -36.69
CA THR A 11 -15.97 -57.14 -35.34
C THR A 11 -15.95 -55.63 -35.46
N PHE A 12 -16.99 -54.98 -34.95
CA PHE A 12 -16.97 -53.54 -34.68
C PHE A 12 -15.97 -53.23 -33.60
N ALA A 13 -14.98 -52.38 -33.88
CA ALA A 13 -14.09 -51.78 -32.91
C ALA A 13 -14.92 -50.92 -31.94
N PRO A 14 -14.62 -50.94 -30.62
CA PRO A 14 -15.31 -50.07 -29.69
C PRO A 14 -14.99 -48.60 -29.99
N ALA A 15 -16.05 -47.77 -29.95
CA ALA A 15 -15.94 -46.34 -30.09
C ALA A 15 -15.01 -45.77 -28.99
N PRO A 16 -14.19 -44.73 -29.27
CA PRO A 16 -13.35 -44.12 -28.26
C PRO A 16 -14.22 -43.53 -27.13
N PRO A 17 -13.76 -43.58 -25.89
CA PRO A 17 -14.49 -43.01 -24.76
C PRO A 17 -14.77 -41.55 -25.04
N LYS A 18 -16.03 -41.13 -24.85
CA LYS A 18 -16.41 -39.72 -24.87
C LYS A 18 -15.62 -39.04 -23.78
N ASP A 19 -14.72 -38.15 -24.18
CA ASP A 19 -13.98 -37.27 -23.29
C ASP A 19 -14.97 -36.65 -22.29
N SER A 20 -14.83 -37.04 -21.05
CA SER A 20 -15.46 -36.39 -19.93
C SER A 20 -14.97 -34.94 -19.89
N LYS A 21 -15.82 -34.02 -20.33
CA LYS A 21 -15.64 -32.59 -20.09
C LYS A 21 -15.71 -32.34 -18.58
N THR A 22 -14.61 -32.58 -17.89
CA THR A 22 -14.28 -32.02 -16.60
C THR A 22 -13.14 -31.02 -16.80
N SER A 23 -13.35 -30.02 -17.64
CA SER A 23 -12.70 -28.75 -17.44
C SER A 23 -13.55 -27.97 -16.45
N ALA A 24 -13.27 -28.12 -15.17
CA ALA A 24 -13.62 -27.10 -14.21
C ALA A 24 -12.95 -25.82 -14.72
N THR A 25 -13.73 -25.00 -15.37
CA THR A 25 -13.40 -23.60 -15.68
C THR A 25 -13.22 -22.96 -14.31
N GLN A 26 -11.98 -22.90 -13.80
CA GLN A 26 -11.61 -21.90 -12.81
C GLN A 26 -11.93 -20.58 -13.49
N ALA A 27 -13.10 -20.02 -13.18
CA ALA A 27 -13.45 -18.67 -13.56
C ALA A 27 -12.30 -17.81 -13.00
N MET A 28 -11.52 -17.15 -13.88
CA MET A 28 -10.51 -16.20 -13.47
C MET A 28 -11.25 -15.13 -12.67
N SER A 29 -11.09 -15.14 -11.34
CA SER A 29 -11.70 -14.14 -10.47
C SER A 29 -11.26 -12.76 -10.96
N THR A 30 -12.22 -11.85 -11.12
CA THR A 30 -11.90 -10.47 -11.52
C THR A 30 -11.04 -9.82 -10.43
N ASN A 31 -10.31 -8.77 -10.77
CA ASN A 31 -9.55 -8.01 -9.80
C ASN A 31 -10.45 -7.45 -8.67
N GLU A 32 -11.69 -7.14 -8.98
CA GLU A 32 -12.71 -6.70 -8.03
C GLU A 32 -13.12 -7.82 -7.07
N ASP A 33 -13.24 -9.05 -7.55
CA ASP A 33 -13.54 -10.22 -6.72
C ASP A 33 -12.40 -10.50 -5.73
N LYS A 34 -11.15 -10.37 -6.17
CA LYS A 34 -9.97 -10.53 -5.29
C LYS A 34 -9.95 -9.51 -4.15
N LEU A 35 -10.22 -8.25 -4.45
CA LEU A 35 -10.29 -7.20 -3.44
C LEU A 35 -11.45 -7.46 -2.46
N LYS A 36 -12.61 -7.87 -2.96
CA LYS A 36 -13.78 -8.19 -2.13
C LYS A 36 -13.51 -9.36 -1.18
N THR A 37 -12.87 -10.42 -1.67
CA THR A 37 -12.47 -11.58 -0.85
C THR A 37 -11.48 -11.16 0.25
N LEU A 38 -10.47 -10.35 -0.10
CA LEU A 38 -9.50 -9.83 0.86
C LEU A 38 -10.16 -8.97 1.95
N ILE A 39 -11.11 -8.10 1.59
CA ILE A 39 -11.88 -7.27 2.53
C ILE A 39 -12.70 -8.17 3.47
N GLY A 40 -13.37 -9.20 2.93
CA GLY A 40 -14.10 -10.18 3.72
C GLY A 40 -13.20 -10.85 4.76
N HIS A 41 -12.05 -11.37 4.32
CA HIS A 41 -11.05 -11.97 5.20
C HIS A 41 -10.54 -11.00 6.28
N ALA A 42 -10.20 -9.76 5.89
CA ALA A 42 -9.70 -8.76 6.82
C ALA A 42 -10.73 -8.41 7.93
N LYS A 43 -12.02 -8.37 7.59
CA LYS A 43 -13.11 -8.16 8.56
C LYS A 43 -13.32 -9.37 9.45
N GLU A 44 -13.45 -10.56 8.87
CA GLU A 44 -13.72 -11.80 9.59
C GLU A 44 -12.66 -12.09 10.64
N TYR A 45 -11.39 -11.91 10.28
CA TYR A 45 -10.26 -12.22 11.16
C TYR A 45 -9.77 -11.03 12.00
N GLY A 46 -10.49 -9.90 12.04
CA GLY A 46 -10.17 -8.80 12.95
C GLY A 46 -8.93 -8.01 12.58
N PHE A 47 -8.69 -7.82 11.30
CA PHE A 47 -7.66 -6.89 10.81
C PHE A 47 -8.19 -5.48 10.68
N VAL A 48 -9.36 -5.29 10.04
CA VAL A 48 -9.93 -3.97 9.78
C VAL A 48 -11.44 -4.02 9.90
N PHE A 49 -12.02 -3.02 10.57
CA PHE A 49 -13.45 -2.81 10.70
C PHE A 49 -13.84 -1.45 10.10
N GLN A 50 -15.09 -1.29 9.69
CA GLN A 50 -15.64 0.01 9.38
C GLN A 50 -15.72 0.83 10.66
N SER A 51 -15.20 2.06 10.67
CA SER A 51 -15.31 2.91 11.86
C SER A 51 -16.78 3.20 12.19
N SER A 52 -17.13 3.08 13.47
CA SER A 52 -18.48 3.34 13.99
C SER A 52 -19.55 2.46 13.32
N GLU A 53 -19.26 1.19 13.04
CA GLU A 53 -20.14 0.27 12.29
C GLU A 53 -21.54 0.13 12.94
N ILE A 54 -21.65 0.27 14.25
CA ILE A 54 -22.94 0.24 14.98
C ILE A 54 -23.88 1.41 14.63
N TYR A 55 -23.35 2.45 13.94
CA TYR A 55 -24.08 3.61 13.43
C TYR A 55 -24.01 3.66 11.89
N ASP A 56 -24.03 2.52 11.22
CA ASP A 56 -23.89 2.36 9.77
C ASP A 56 -22.53 2.80 9.20
N GLY A 57 -21.56 3.06 10.06
CA GLY A 57 -20.20 3.41 9.71
C GLY A 57 -19.99 4.81 9.18
N LEU A 58 -18.76 5.30 9.27
CA LEU A 58 -18.33 6.54 8.63
C LEU A 58 -17.53 6.19 7.35
N SER A 59 -17.99 6.73 6.22
CA SER A 59 -17.37 6.44 4.91
C SER A 59 -15.89 6.83 4.89
N ALA A 60 -15.04 5.93 4.37
CA ALA A 60 -13.60 6.11 4.24
C ALA A 60 -12.85 6.33 5.56
N THR A 61 -13.37 5.80 6.63
CA THR A 61 -12.75 5.77 7.94
C THR A 61 -12.81 4.35 8.48
N TYR A 62 -11.69 3.83 8.96
CA TYR A 62 -11.56 2.45 9.38
C TYR A 62 -10.84 2.34 10.72
N ASP A 63 -11.23 1.34 11.49
CA ASP A 63 -10.58 0.93 12.74
C ASP A 63 -9.74 -0.33 12.48
N TYR A 64 -8.55 -0.37 13.07
CA TYR A 64 -7.69 -1.55 13.01
C TYR A 64 -7.98 -2.44 14.21
N GLY A 65 -8.44 -3.66 13.94
CA GLY A 65 -8.74 -4.65 14.97
C GLY A 65 -7.48 -5.26 15.60
N PRO A 66 -7.62 -6.29 16.45
CA PRO A 66 -6.51 -6.85 17.24
C PRO A 66 -5.30 -7.28 16.42
N TYR A 67 -5.51 -7.90 15.26
CA TYR A 67 -4.40 -8.30 14.39
C TYR A 67 -3.96 -7.17 13.45
N GLY A 68 -4.88 -6.31 13.08
CA GLY A 68 -4.57 -5.15 12.25
C GLY A 68 -3.64 -4.17 12.93
N VAL A 69 -3.89 -3.82 14.19
CA VAL A 69 -3.05 -2.88 14.93
C VAL A 69 -1.63 -3.42 15.14
N GLU A 70 -1.49 -4.71 15.41
CA GLU A 70 -0.18 -5.34 15.59
C GLU A 70 0.62 -5.38 14.28
N LEU A 71 -0.02 -5.75 13.16
CA LEU A 71 0.62 -5.69 11.84
C LEU A 71 1.05 -4.25 11.51
N LYS A 72 0.19 -3.27 11.76
CA LYS A 72 0.46 -1.85 11.53
C LYS A 72 1.64 -1.36 12.38
N ASN A 73 1.69 -1.72 13.66
CA ASN A 73 2.80 -1.40 14.55
C ASN A 73 4.12 -2.02 14.08
N ASN A 74 4.09 -3.28 13.63
CA ASN A 74 5.28 -3.96 13.12
C ASN A 74 5.81 -3.30 11.83
N ILE A 75 4.93 -2.88 10.91
CA ILE A 75 5.31 -2.13 9.69
C ILE A 75 5.96 -0.81 10.08
N ARG A 76 5.32 -0.03 10.96
CA ARG A 76 5.84 1.26 11.46
C ARG A 76 7.21 1.09 12.09
N ARG A 77 7.37 0.07 12.95
CA ARG A 77 8.64 -0.24 13.60
C ARG A 77 9.73 -0.61 12.60
N TYR A 78 9.43 -1.44 11.59
CA TYR A 78 10.37 -1.82 10.54
C TYR A 78 10.85 -0.59 9.74
N TRP A 79 9.93 0.30 9.36
CA TRP A 79 10.27 1.55 8.68
C TRP A 79 11.12 2.47 9.56
N TRP A 80 10.67 2.68 10.80
CA TRP A 80 11.34 3.57 11.75
C TRP A 80 12.77 3.13 12.06
N GLU A 81 12.96 1.85 12.35
CA GLU A 81 14.28 1.30 12.65
C GLU A 81 15.19 1.32 11.40
N ALA A 82 14.65 1.04 10.21
CA ALA A 82 15.41 1.16 8.97
C ALA A 82 15.87 2.59 8.70
N MET A 83 15.04 3.59 9.02
CA MET A 83 15.41 4.99 8.85
C MET A 83 16.40 5.46 9.93
N THR A 84 16.05 5.34 11.19
CA THR A 84 16.77 6.01 12.29
C THR A 84 17.93 5.21 12.89
N LYS A 85 17.96 3.88 12.70
CA LYS A 85 19.07 3.05 13.20
C LYS A 85 20.13 2.74 12.15
N LEU A 86 19.73 2.61 10.87
CA LEU A 86 20.66 2.26 9.80
C LEU A 86 21.31 3.48 9.14
N ASN A 87 20.87 4.68 9.48
CA ASN A 87 21.43 5.93 8.97
C ASN A 87 21.75 6.86 10.13
N GLU A 88 23.05 7.08 10.38
CA GLU A 88 23.54 7.91 11.49
C GLU A 88 23.14 9.39 11.36
N ASN A 89 22.86 9.82 10.14
CA ASN A 89 22.43 11.17 9.82
C ASN A 89 20.89 11.32 9.69
N LEU A 90 20.11 10.40 10.25
CA LEU A 90 18.66 10.51 10.36
C LEU A 90 18.21 10.52 11.83
N VAL A 91 17.37 11.49 12.16
CA VAL A 91 16.77 11.63 13.49
C VAL A 91 15.25 11.66 13.42
N GLY A 92 14.60 11.37 14.53
CA GLY A 92 13.14 11.34 14.61
C GLY A 92 12.54 12.66 15.09
N LEU A 93 11.29 12.91 14.67
CA LEU A 93 10.44 13.99 15.16
C LEU A 93 9.01 13.47 15.30
N ASP A 94 8.28 13.95 16.29
CA ASP A 94 6.83 13.82 16.40
C ASP A 94 6.22 15.22 16.54
N ALA A 95 5.84 15.82 15.40
CA ALA A 95 5.26 17.15 15.35
C ALA A 95 3.75 17.11 15.65
N ALA A 96 3.21 18.17 16.24
CA ALA A 96 1.79 18.31 16.52
C ALA A 96 0.92 18.22 15.25
N ILE A 97 -0.29 17.68 15.41
CA ILE A 97 -1.31 17.68 14.33
C ILE A 97 -1.80 19.09 14.07
N PHE A 98 -2.12 19.83 15.14
CA PHE A 98 -2.51 21.23 15.06
C PHE A 98 -1.28 22.12 14.93
N MET A 99 -1.24 22.89 13.87
CA MET A 99 -0.19 23.86 13.59
C MET A 99 -0.79 25.22 13.31
N HIS A 100 0.03 26.27 13.45
CA HIS A 100 -0.41 27.63 13.12
C HIS A 100 -0.91 27.70 11.67
N PRO A 101 -2.07 28.35 11.39
CA PRO A 101 -2.65 28.39 10.04
C PRO A 101 -1.70 28.91 8.95
N SER A 102 -0.76 29.78 9.31
CA SER A 102 0.27 30.26 8.38
C SER A 102 1.18 29.16 7.84
N THR A 103 1.32 28.01 8.54
CA THR A 103 2.05 26.85 8.04
C THR A 103 1.42 26.34 6.75
N TRP A 104 0.11 26.22 6.73
CA TRP A 104 -0.66 25.72 5.58
C TRP A 104 -0.80 26.77 4.47
N LYS A 105 -0.73 28.05 4.81
CA LYS A 105 -0.65 29.12 3.83
C LYS A 105 0.72 29.16 3.15
N ALA A 106 1.80 29.01 3.91
CA ALA A 106 3.17 28.98 3.36
C ALA A 106 3.38 27.80 2.40
N SER A 107 2.83 26.63 2.74
CA SER A 107 2.91 25.43 1.90
C SER A 107 1.92 25.40 0.72
N GLY A 108 1.01 26.38 0.62
CA GLY A 108 -0.01 26.48 -0.44
C GLY A 108 -1.25 25.60 -0.22
N HIS A 109 -1.36 24.82 0.87
CA HIS A 109 -2.50 23.93 1.08
C HIS A 109 -3.83 24.66 1.25
N VAL A 110 -3.84 25.86 1.84
CA VAL A 110 -5.07 26.63 1.99
C VAL A 110 -5.62 27.08 0.64
N ASP A 111 -4.73 27.47 -0.27
CA ASP A 111 -5.09 28.12 -1.53
C ASP A 111 -5.23 27.14 -2.71
N ALA A 112 -4.45 26.06 -2.74
CA ALA A 112 -4.31 25.20 -3.91
C ALA A 112 -4.63 23.72 -3.68
N PHE A 113 -4.91 23.27 -2.46
CA PHE A 113 -5.22 21.86 -2.17
C PHE A 113 -6.71 21.55 -2.40
N ASN A 114 -7.11 21.62 -3.68
CA ASN A 114 -8.49 21.50 -4.09
C ASN A 114 -8.67 20.42 -5.15
N ASP A 115 -9.79 19.67 -5.06
CA ASP A 115 -10.26 18.78 -6.11
C ASP A 115 -11.34 19.47 -6.96
N PRO A 116 -11.28 19.40 -8.31
CA PRO A 116 -12.36 19.85 -9.19
C PRO A 116 -13.49 18.81 -9.17
N LEU A 117 -14.64 19.16 -8.59
CA LEU A 117 -15.78 18.25 -8.43
C LEU A 117 -16.91 18.58 -9.40
N ILE A 118 -17.52 17.55 -9.94
CA ILE A 118 -18.68 17.60 -10.83
C ILE A 118 -19.73 16.59 -10.39
N ASP A 119 -21.01 16.99 -10.38
CA ASP A 119 -22.12 16.10 -10.05
C ASP A 119 -22.89 15.71 -11.32
N ASN A 120 -23.30 14.44 -11.38
CA ASN A 120 -24.29 14.05 -12.39
C ASN A 120 -25.69 14.21 -11.82
N LYS A 121 -26.54 15.00 -12.50
CA LYS A 121 -27.88 15.38 -12.03
C LYS A 121 -28.84 14.19 -11.93
N ASP A 122 -28.67 13.18 -12.80
CA ASP A 122 -29.57 12.03 -12.87
C ASP A 122 -29.23 10.96 -11.82
N SER A 123 -27.94 10.64 -11.66
CA SER A 123 -27.48 9.68 -10.64
C SER A 123 -27.34 10.29 -9.25
N LYS A 124 -27.32 11.61 -9.14
CA LYS A 124 -26.99 12.38 -7.92
C LYS A 124 -25.64 11.98 -7.29
N LYS A 125 -24.72 11.48 -8.12
CA LYS A 125 -23.39 11.08 -7.69
C LYS A 125 -22.36 12.11 -8.08
N ARG A 126 -21.38 12.26 -7.19
CA ARG A 126 -20.27 13.20 -7.31
C ARG A 126 -19.02 12.49 -7.81
N TYR A 127 -18.28 13.16 -8.67
CA TYR A 127 -17.06 12.70 -9.29
C TYR A 127 -16.00 13.79 -9.28
N ARG A 128 -14.74 13.41 -9.35
CA ARG A 128 -13.66 14.33 -9.70
C ARG A 128 -13.64 14.50 -11.21
N ALA A 129 -13.63 15.72 -11.68
CA ALA A 129 -13.65 16.05 -13.10
C ALA A 129 -12.36 15.58 -13.81
N ASP A 130 -11.22 15.77 -13.18
CA ASP A 130 -9.93 15.29 -13.65
C ASP A 130 -9.88 13.76 -13.76
N VAL A 131 -10.35 13.04 -12.74
CA VAL A 131 -10.38 11.55 -12.76
C VAL A 131 -11.30 11.01 -13.85
N LEU A 132 -12.45 11.65 -14.11
CA LEU A 132 -13.32 11.25 -15.23
C LEU A 132 -12.60 11.37 -16.59
N LEU A 133 -11.78 12.41 -16.75
CA LEU A 133 -10.97 12.61 -17.96
C LEU A 133 -9.82 11.59 -18.03
N GLU A 134 -9.13 11.33 -16.94
CA GLU A 134 -8.08 10.29 -16.85
C GLU A 134 -8.63 8.89 -17.18
N GLU A 135 -9.80 8.53 -16.64
CA GLU A 135 -10.47 7.25 -16.96
C GLU A 135 -10.90 7.19 -18.43
N HIS A 136 -11.23 8.33 -19.03
CA HIS A 136 -11.54 8.42 -20.47
C HIS A 136 -10.28 8.21 -21.32
N ILE A 137 -9.18 8.85 -20.96
CA ILE A 137 -7.85 8.69 -21.59
C ILE A 137 -7.39 7.24 -21.49
N ALA A 138 -7.52 6.61 -20.31
CA ALA A 138 -7.16 5.22 -20.09
C ALA A 138 -7.88 4.25 -21.07
N LYS A 139 -9.12 4.53 -21.47
CA LYS A 139 -9.83 3.72 -22.49
C LYS A 139 -9.18 3.78 -23.86
N TYR A 140 -8.54 4.89 -24.23
CA TYR A 140 -7.76 4.98 -25.47
C TYR A 140 -6.43 4.24 -25.34
N ALA A 141 -5.76 4.33 -24.20
CA ALA A 141 -4.56 3.55 -23.91
C ALA A 141 -4.84 2.04 -24.00
N ASP A 142 -5.94 1.57 -23.42
CA ASP A 142 -6.40 0.17 -23.54
C ASP A 142 -6.66 -0.26 -25.00
N LYS A 143 -7.16 0.66 -25.84
CA LYS A 143 -7.34 0.37 -27.27
C LYS A 143 -5.99 0.21 -27.97
N ILE A 144 -4.99 1.03 -27.63
CA ILE A 144 -3.63 0.92 -28.15
C ILE A 144 -3.05 -0.45 -27.78
N GLU A 145 -3.13 -0.85 -26.51
CA GLU A 145 -2.59 -2.14 -26.06
C GLU A 145 -3.27 -3.33 -26.75
N LYS A 146 -4.59 -3.28 -26.94
CA LYS A 146 -5.32 -4.30 -27.70
C LYS A 146 -4.87 -4.40 -29.16
N GLU A 147 -4.58 -3.27 -29.82
CA GLU A 147 -4.05 -3.27 -31.19
C GLU A 147 -2.61 -3.82 -31.24
N VAL A 148 -1.76 -3.48 -30.25
CA VAL A 148 -0.41 -4.03 -30.11
C VAL A 148 -0.46 -5.55 -29.91
N GLU A 149 -1.33 -6.05 -29.04
CA GLU A 149 -1.51 -7.49 -28.83
C GLU A 149 -1.98 -8.22 -30.11
N LYS A 150 -2.88 -7.60 -30.88
CA LYS A 150 -3.28 -8.14 -32.19
C LYS A 150 -2.10 -8.18 -33.16
N GLY A 151 -1.26 -7.14 -33.16
CA GLY A 151 -0.02 -7.08 -33.94
C GLY A 151 0.94 -8.20 -33.54
N LYS A 152 1.21 -8.39 -32.25
CA LYS A 152 2.03 -9.50 -31.72
C LYS A 152 1.53 -10.87 -32.19
N LYS A 153 0.23 -11.12 -32.09
CA LYS A 153 -0.38 -12.37 -32.54
C LYS A 153 -0.28 -12.58 -34.08
N LYS A 154 -0.32 -11.48 -34.84
CA LYS A 154 -0.29 -11.53 -36.33
C LYS A 154 1.12 -11.72 -36.89
N PHE A 155 2.13 -11.10 -36.28
CA PHE A 155 3.49 -11.04 -36.83
C PHE A 155 4.48 -11.97 -36.09
N GLY A 156 4.08 -12.57 -34.94
CA GLY A 156 4.90 -13.55 -34.20
C GLY A 156 6.27 -12.99 -33.80
N ASP A 157 7.30 -13.82 -33.93
CA ASP A 157 8.68 -13.49 -33.51
C ASP A 157 9.32 -12.32 -34.30
N GLY A 158 8.70 -11.88 -35.41
CA GLY A 158 9.14 -10.72 -36.20
C GLY A 158 8.46 -9.41 -35.82
N PHE A 159 7.71 -9.37 -34.70
CA PHE A 159 6.97 -8.18 -34.31
C PHE A 159 7.87 -7.13 -33.67
N ASP A 160 7.99 -5.98 -34.33
CA ASP A 160 8.62 -4.76 -33.78
C ASP A 160 7.53 -3.84 -33.20
N GLU A 161 7.42 -3.81 -31.89
CA GLU A 161 6.42 -3.02 -31.18
C GLU A 161 6.62 -1.52 -31.38
N VAL A 162 7.86 -1.03 -31.38
CA VAL A 162 8.18 0.39 -31.53
C VAL A 162 7.77 0.87 -32.93
N GLN A 163 8.15 0.12 -33.97
CA GLN A 163 7.77 0.43 -35.33
C GLN A 163 6.24 0.30 -35.52
N PHE A 164 5.61 -0.71 -34.92
CA PHE A 164 4.17 -0.90 -34.98
C PHE A 164 3.42 0.28 -34.36
N ARG A 165 3.79 0.71 -33.16
CA ARG A 165 3.21 1.89 -32.50
C ARG A 165 3.39 3.16 -33.34
N ALA A 166 4.55 3.32 -33.95
CA ALA A 166 4.88 4.48 -34.78
C ALA A 166 4.17 4.49 -36.15
N THR A 167 3.69 3.35 -36.67
CA THR A 167 3.18 3.26 -38.03
C THR A 167 1.70 2.85 -38.14
N ASN A 168 1.15 2.16 -37.14
CA ASN A 168 -0.23 1.69 -37.18
C ASN A 168 -1.21 2.87 -37.07
N PRO A 169 -2.13 3.04 -38.05
CA PRO A 169 -3.07 4.17 -38.09
C PRO A 169 -4.01 4.24 -36.88
N ASN A 170 -4.44 3.06 -36.36
CA ASN A 170 -5.34 3.02 -35.20
C ASN A 170 -4.64 3.44 -33.93
N VAL A 171 -3.36 3.02 -33.75
CA VAL A 171 -2.52 3.43 -32.61
C VAL A 171 -2.27 4.94 -32.68
N LYS A 172 -1.86 5.47 -33.85
CA LYS A 172 -1.63 6.90 -34.04
C LYS A 172 -2.87 7.74 -33.70
N ARG A 173 -4.03 7.39 -34.26
CA ARG A 173 -5.28 8.11 -33.99
C ARG A 173 -5.66 8.09 -32.51
N ALA A 174 -5.46 6.94 -31.83
CA ALA A 174 -5.71 6.85 -30.40
C ALA A 174 -4.73 7.69 -29.58
N GLN A 175 -3.44 7.71 -29.95
CA GLN A 175 -2.42 8.54 -29.32
C GLN A 175 -2.68 10.04 -29.51
N GLU A 176 -2.98 10.48 -30.73
CA GLU A 176 -3.37 11.87 -31.02
C GLU A 176 -4.57 12.33 -30.18
N ARG A 177 -5.53 11.40 -29.94
CA ARG A 177 -6.68 11.72 -29.08
C ARG A 177 -6.28 11.85 -27.62
N ILE A 178 -5.41 10.96 -27.11
CA ILE A 178 -4.83 11.05 -25.77
C ILE A 178 -4.14 12.41 -25.61
N ASP A 179 -3.20 12.74 -26.50
CA ASP A 179 -2.41 13.96 -26.44
C ASP A 179 -3.28 15.24 -26.46
N ALA A 180 -4.34 15.22 -27.26
CA ALA A 180 -5.29 16.34 -27.36
C ALA A 180 -6.09 16.53 -26.07
N VAL A 181 -6.61 15.44 -25.48
CA VAL A 181 -7.40 15.50 -24.22
C VAL A 181 -6.51 15.86 -23.05
N GLU A 182 -5.33 15.24 -22.93
CA GLU A 182 -4.33 15.56 -21.90
C GLU A 182 -3.87 17.00 -21.98
N GLY A 183 -3.58 17.51 -23.19
CA GLY A 183 -3.17 18.89 -23.39
C GLY A 183 -4.22 19.90 -22.95
N ARG A 184 -5.50 19.69 -23.30
CA ARG A 184 -6.62 20.54 -22.87
C ARG A 184 -6.87 20.44 -21.36
N MET A 185 -6.85 19.22 -20.81
CA MET A 185 -7.02 19.00 -19.38
C MET A 185 -5.93 19.71 -18.59
N LYS A 186 -4.67 19.57 -19.03
CA LYS A 186 -3.53 20.24 -18.40
C LYS A 186 -3.67 21.76 -18.43
N ALA A 187 -4.00 22.33 -19.58
CA ALA A 187 -4.17 23.78 -19.72
C ALA A 187 -5.28 24.31 -18.80
N ALA A 188 -6.41 23.60 -18.71
CA ALA A 188 -7.52 23.98 -17.84
C ALA A 188 -7.15 23.89 -16.34
N LEU A 189 -6.43 22.83 -15.94
CA LEU A 189 -5.95 22.66 -14.56
C LEU A 189 -4.90 23.73 -14.18
N ASP A 190 -3.94 23.99 -15.05
CA ASP A 190 -2.88 24.96 -14.81
C ASP A 190 -3.42 26.42 -14.73
N ALA A 191 -4.47 26.72 -15.50
CA ALA A 191 -5.20 27.99 -15.46
C ALA A 191 -6.27 28.06 -14.37
N ASN A 192 -6.53 26.97 -13.66
CA ASN A 192 -7.66 26.82 -12.73
C ASN A 192 -9.02 27.16 -13.38
N ASP A 193 -9.17 26.81 -14.66
CA ASP A 193 -10.38 27.06 -15.45
C ASP A 193 -11.35 25.87 -15.34
N LEU A 194 -12.25 25.98 -14.39
CA LEU A 194 -13.24 24.93 -14.08
C LEU A 194 -14.26 24.75 -15.19
N GLU A 195 -14.60 25.82 -15.93
CA GLU A 195 -15.53 25.73 -17.05
C GLU A 195 -14.87 25.05 -18.25
N ALA A 196 -13.59 25.30 -18.51
CA ALA A 196 -12.84 24.57 -19.53
C ALA A 196 -12.78 23.06 -19.23
N LEU A 197 -12.61 22.65 -17.96
CA LEU A 197 -12.68 21.24 -17.55
C LEU A 197 -14.07 20.65 -17.80
N ARG A 198 -15.13 21.38 -17.44
CA ARG A 198 -16.50 20.97 -17.69
C ARG A 198 -16.77 20.81 -19.19
N GLN A 199 -16.38 21.81 -19.98
CA GLN A 199 -16.56 21.79 -21.42
C GLN A 199 -15.81 20.61 -22.07
N LEU A 200 -14.61 20.28 -21.58
CA LEU A 200 -13.86 19.12 -22.06
C LEU A 200 -14.61 17.79 -21.79
N ILE A 201 -15.22 17.63 -20.61
CA ILE A 201 -16.05 16.46 -20.28
C ILE A 201 -17.24 16.35 -21.23
N ILE A 202 -17.85 17.48 -21.60
CA ILE A 202 -18.98 17.54 -22.53
C ILE A 202 -18.52 17.23 -23.95
N ASP A 203 -17.44 17.83 -24.43
CA ASP A 203 -16.89 17.64 -25.78
C ASP A 203 -16.44 16.18 -26.02
N GLU A 204 -15.93 15.52 -24.99
CA GLU A 204 -15.54 14.11 -25.02
C GLU A 204 -16.73 13.16 -24.80
N GLU A 205 -17.97 13.68 -24.71
CA GLU A 205 -19.20 12.91 -24.47
C GLU A 205 -19.08 11.93 -23.30
N ILE A 206 -18.35 12.33 -22.25
CA ILE A 206 -18.12 11.48 -21.08
C ILE A 206 -19.44 11.28 -20.34
N LYS A 207 -19.84 10.03 -20.20
CA LYS A 207 -21.07 9.64 -19.52
C LYS A 207 -20.80 9.17 -18.09
N CYS A 208 -21.76 9.46 -17.22
CA CYS A 208 -21.75 8.97 -15.85
C CYS A 208 -21.73 7.43 -15.83
N PRO A 209 -20.79 6.81 -15.10
CA PRO A 209 -20.69 5.34 -15.03
C PRO A 209 -21.95 4.65 -14.47
N ILE A 210 -22.77 5.39 -13.70
CA ILE A 210 -23.98 4.84 -13.03
C ILE A 210 -25.24 5.07 -13.86
N SER A 211 -25.51 6.34 -14.27
CA SER A 211 -26.72 6.67 -15.01
C SER A 211 -26.60 6.49 -16.54
N GLY A 212 -25.36 6.42 -17.06
CA GLY A 212 -25.13 6.41 -18.50
C GLY A 212 -25.42 7.74 -19.22
N THR A 213 -25.74 8.82 -18.49
CA THR A 213 -26.07 10.14 -19.04
C THR A 213 -24.91 11.10 -18.93
N ALA A 214 -24.88 12.13 -19.78
CA ALA A 214 -23.93 13.25 -19.73
C ALA A 214 -24.53 14.51 -19.06
N ASN A 215 -25.51 14.36 -18.19
CA ASN A 215 -26.19 15.48 -17.52
C ASN A 215 -25.38 15.99 -16.34
N TRP A 216 -24.31 16.77 -16.62
CA TRP A 216 -23.36 17.26 -15.64
C TRP A 216 -23.72 18.64 -15.11
N THR A 217 -23.37 18.90 -13.84
CA THR A 217 -23.41 20.23 -13.21
C THR A 217 -22.21 21.07 -13.66
N GLU A 218 -22.08 22.24 -13.09
CA GLU A 218 -20.83 23.00 -13.08
C GLU A 218 -19.76 22.26 -12.27
N VAL A 219 -18.49 22.44 -12.65
CA VAL A 219 -17.35 21.99 -11.84
C VAL A 219 -17.12 22.99 -10.73
N ARG A 220 -16.91 22.51 -9.50
CA ARG A 220 -16.63 23.35 -8.32
C ARG A 220 -15.37 22.87 -7.63
N GLN A 221 -14.57 23.79 -7.15
CA GLN A 221 -13.44 23.44 -6.30
C GLN A 221 -13.91 23.01 -4.92
N PHE A 222 -13.25 22.00 -4.41
CA PHE A 222 -13.47 21.50 -3.07
C PHE A 222 -12.14 21.36 -2.33
N ASN A 223 -11.94 22.14 -1.28
CA ASN A 223 -10.74 22.07 -0.47
C ASN A 223 -10.71 20.79 0.36
N LEU A 224 -9.59 20.08 0.29
CA LEU A 224 -9.39 18.79 0.96
C LEU A 224 -8.95 18.93 2.42
N MET A 225 -8.71 20.13 2.93
CA MET A 225 -8.37 20.34 4.32
C MET A 225 -9.60 20.26 5.22
N PHE A 226 -9.49 19.50 6.31
CA PHE A 226 -10.45 19.62 7.41
C PHE A 226 -10.12 20.85 8.24
N ALA A 227 -11.11 21.71 8.41
CA ALA A 227 -11.04 22.89 9.27
C ALA A 227 -11.83 22.68 10.55
N THR A 228 -11.36 23.27 11.66
CA THR A 228 -12.07 23.37 12.92
C THR A 228 -11.77 24.73 13.56
N GLU A 229 -12.46 25.07 14.62
CA GLU A 229 -12.30 26.36 15.30
C GLU A 229 -11.60 26.17 16.65
N LEU A 230 -10.67 27.05 16.95
CA LEU A 230 -9.99 27.16 18.23
C LEU A 230 -10.44 28.46 18.92
N GLY A 231 -11.01 28.35 20.10
CA GLY A 231 -11.49 29.47 20.90
C GLY A 231 -12.73 29.10 21.73
N SER A 232 -12.92 29.77 22.85
CA SER A 232 -14.02 29.50 23.80
C SER A 232 -15.22 30.40 23.65
N VAL A 233 -15.13 31.48 22.87
CA VAL A 233 -16.18 32.48 22.71
C VAL A 233 -16.58 32.62 21.25
N SER A 234 -17.88 32.57 20.96
CA SER A 234 -18.41 32.78 19.63
C SER A 234 -18.05 34.20 19.14
N GLY A 235 -17.31 34.28 18.03
CA GLY A 235 -16.83 35.53 17.44
C GLY A 235 -15.35 35.86 17.67
N GLU A 236 -14.64 35.15 18.56
CA GLU A 236 -13.19 35.27 18.76
C GLU A 236 -12.44 33.96 18.38
N SER A 237 -13.13 33.04 17.70
CA SER A 237 -12.53 31.78 17.26
C SER A 237 -11.59 31.96 16.06
N SER A 238 -10.45 31.29 16.09
CA SER A 238 -9.55 31.22 14.94
C SER A 238 -9.69 29.87 14.23
N THR A 239 -9.80 29.90 12.90
CA THR A 239 -9.82 28.67 12.10
C THR A 239 -8.45 28.01 12.14
N ILE A 240 -8.43 26.74 12.53
CA ILE A 240 -7.27 25.86 12.45
C ILE A 240 -7.59 24.65 11.59
N TYR A 241 -6.56 23.94 11.16
CA TYR A 241 -6.71 22.81 10.24
C TYR A 241 -6.11 21.53 10.83
N LEU A 242 -6.71 20.39 10.52
CA LEU A 242 -6.08 19.10 10.68
C LEU A 242 -5.02 18.95 9.56
N ARG A 243 -3.81 18.55 9.93
CA ARG A 243 -2.71 18.44 8.94
C ARG A 243 -3.06 17.44 7.82
N PRO A 244 -2.95 17.82 6.53
CA PRO A 244 -3.18 16.93 5.39
C PRO A 244 -1.96 16.08 5.03
N GLU A 245 -0.79 16.38 5.65
CA GLU A 245 0.49 15.67 5.50
C GLU A 245 1.37 15.89 6.73
N THR A 246 2.41 15.09 6.87
CA THR A 246 3.35 15.18 7.99
C THR A 246 4.58 16.03 7.68
N ALA A 247 4.85 16.37 6.41
CA ALA A 247 6.03 17.10 5.95
C ALA A 247 6.22 18.47 6.62
N GLN A 248 5.15 19.27 6.69
CA GLN A 248 5.25 20.66 7.14
C GLN A 248 5.70 20.78 8.59
N GLY A 249 5.33 19.79 9.44
CA GLY A 249 5.84 19.72 10.81
C GLY A 249 7.36 19.55 10.87
N ILE A 250 7.95 18.88 9.89
CA ILE A 250 9.41 18.72 9.78
C ILE A 250 10.06 20.05 9.35
N PHE A 251 9.51 20.72 8.34
CA PHE A 251 10.09 21.98 7.83
C PHE A 251 10.09 23.09 8.88
N VAL A 252 8.99 23.30 9.59
CA VAL A 252 8.93 24.35 10.63
C VAL A 252 9.83 24.05 11.82
N ASN A 253 10.21 22.79 12.04
CA ASN A 253 11.13 22.36 13.10
C ASN A 253 12.58 22.14 12.63
N PHE A 254 12.90 22.39 11.36
CA PHE A 254 14.21 22.14 10.78
C PHE A 254 15.36 22.65 11.68
N LEU A 255 15.37 23.94 12.04
CA LEU A 255 16.42 24.53 12.87
C LEU A 255 16.40 24.05 14.32
N ASN A 256 15.21 23.75 14.87
CA ASN A 256 15.10 23.21 16.23
C ASN A 256 15.80 21.85 16.32
N VAL A 257 15.50 20.96 15.36
CA VAL A 257 16.09 19.63 15.28
C VAL A 257 17.59 19.71 14.94
N GLN A 258 17.96 20.50 13.93
CA GLN A 258 19.33 20.66 13.51
C GLN A 258 20.24 21.08 14.68
N LYS A 259 19.80 22.07 15.47
CA LYS A 259 20.57 22.59 16.61
C LYS A 259 20.59 21.62 17.81
N SER A 260 19.42 21.10 18.21
CA SER A 260 19.30 20.24 19.38
C SER A 260 20.00 18.90 19.18
N ALA A 261 19.93 18.33 17.98
CA ALA A 261 20.61 17.09 17.63
C ALA A 261 22.03 17.31 17.08
N ARG A 262 22.50 18.57 16.94
CA ARG A 262 23.82 18.94 16.42
C ARG A 262 24.10 18.35 15.02
N MET A 263 23.07 18.30 14.19
CA MET A 263 23.17 17.69 12.85
C MET A 263 23.91 18.60 11.88
N LYS A 264 24.73 17.99 11.05
CA LYS A 264 25.35 18.64 9.87
C LYS A 264 24.65 18.16 8.62
N ILE A 265 24.53 19.01 7.61
CA ILE A 265 24.06 18.65 6.26
C ILE A 265 25.14 17.77 5.57
N PRO A 266 24.77 16.64 4.95
CA PRO A 266 23.40 16.14 4.73
C PRO A 266 22.82 15.38 5.94
N PHE A 267 21.60 15.71 6.34
CA PHE A 267 20.87 14.96 7.37
C PHE A 267 19.38 14.95 7.09
N GLY A 268 18.67 14.00 7.69
CA GLY A 268 17.23 13.89 7.53
C GLY A 268 16.46 13.85 8.84
N ILE A 269 15.18 14.16 8.74
CA ILE A 269 14.22 14.08 9.84
C ILE A 269 13.10 13.14 9.41
N ALA A 270 12.90 12.09 10.20
CA ALA A 270 11.85 11.09 9.99
C ALA A 270 10.68 11.33 10.94
N GLN A 271 9.46 11.16 10.45
CA GLN A 271 8.23 11.27 11.24
C GLN A 271 7.22 10.22 10.82
N THR A 272 6.48 9.70 11.78
CA THR A 272 5.26 8.91 11.52
C THR A 272 4.08 9.60 12.19
N GLY A 273 2.91 9.56 11.58
CA GLY A 273 1.75 10.12 12.22
C GLY A 273 0.52 10.24 11.35
N LYS A 274 -0.59 10.57 11.97
CA LYS A 274 -1.88 10.80 11.33
C LYS A 274 -1.86 12.03 10.44
N ALA A 275 -2.52 11.89 9.28
CA ALA A 275 -2.86 12.97 8.37
C ALA A 275 -4.33 12.84 7.94
N PHE A 276 -4.93 13.93 7.48
CA PHE A 276 -6.37 14.02 7.28
C PHE A 276 -6.67 14.73 5.95
N ARG A 277 -7.45 14.07 5.10
CA ARG A 277 -7.89 14.66 3.82
C ARG A 277 -9.38 14.44 3.65
N ASN A 278 -10.14 15.50 3.43
CA ASN A 278 -11.57 15.44 3.24
C ASN A 278 -11.94 14.84 1.87
N GLU A 279 -11.53 13.59 1.66
CA GLU A 279 -11.74 12.84 0.43
C GLU A 279 -13.24 12.66 0.16
N ILE A 280 -13.68 13.07 -1.02
CA ILE A 280 -15.09 12.95 -1.43
C ILE A 280 -15.35 11.63 -2.14
N VAL A 281 -14.42 11.20 -2.98
CA VAL A 281 -14.49 9.92 -3.68
C VAL A 281 -13.54 8.94 -3.03
N ALA A 282 -13.86 8.55 -1.80
CA ALA A 282 -13.11 7.54 -1.08
C ALA A 282 -13.58 6.14 -1.51
N ARG A 283 -12.70 5.41 -2.17
CA ARG A 283 -12.95 4.04 -2.67
C ARG A 283 -11.73 3.17 -2.40
N GLN A 284 -11.89 1.85 -2.59
CA GLN A 284 -10.80 0.88 -2.55
C GLN A 284 -10.26 0.59 -1.13
N PHE A 285 -11.18 0.50 -0.14
CA PHE A 285 -10.86 0.09 1.22
C PHE A 285 -9.83 1.04 1.85
N VAL A 286 -8.84 0.55 2.60
CA VAL A 286 -7.81 1.36 3.28
C VAL A 286 -6.78 2.00 2.32
N PHE A 287 -6.95 1.89 1.01
CA PHE A 287 -6.08 2.55 0.03
C PHE A 287 -6.26 4.07 0.01
N ARG A 288 -7.52 4.56 0.15
CA ARG A 288 -7.82 5.99 0.19
C ARG A 288 -8.83 6.29 1.28
N MET A 289 -8.38 6.95 2.33
CA MET A 289 -9.11 7.23 3.56
C MET A 289 -9.11 8.72 3.88
N ARG A 290 -10.06 9.15 4.71
CA ARG A 290 -10.12 10.53 5.23
C ARG A 290 -9.15 10.78 6.37
N GLU A 291 -8.89 9.77 7.15
CA GLU A 291 -7.90 9.71 8.22
C GLU A 291 -6.94 8.56 7.92
N PHE A 292 -5.67 8.84 7.76
CA PHE A 292 -4.64 7.87 7.39
C PHE A 292 -3.33 8.18 8.12
N GLU A 293 -2.35 7.34 7.95
CA GLU A 293 -1.04 7.50 8.59
C GLU A 293 0.07 7.51 7.55
N GLN A 294 0.97 8.49 7.67
CA GLN A 294 2.17 8.58 6.84
C GLN A 294 3.41 8.23 7.65
N MET A 295 4.38 7.65 6.96
CA MET A 295 5.77 7.47 7.39
C MET A 295 6.61 8.27 6.41
N GLU A 296 7.19 9.37 6.87
CA GLU A 296 7.76 10.40 6.03
C GLU A 296 9.15 10.82 6.50
N MET A 297 10.05 11.06 5.56
CA MET A 297 11.39 11.56 5.80
C MET A 297 11.68 12.72 4.87
N GLN A 298 12.20 13.82 5.45
CA GLN A 298 12.71 14.97 4.72
C GLN A 298 14.22 15.02 4.91
N PHE A 299 14.97 14.88 3.84
CA PHE A 299 16.43 14.83 3.83
C PHE A 299 17.02 16.13 3.30
N PHE A 300 17.68 16.89 4.18
CA PHE A 300 18.23 18.21 3.91
C PHE A 300 19.64 18.10 3.34
N ILE A 301 19.89 18.74 2.23
CA ILE A 301 21.12 18.64 1.43
C ILE A 301 21.62 20.01 0.99
N LYS A 302 22.90 20.07 0.58
CA LYS A 302 23.47 21.28 -0.06
C LYS A 302 22.84 21.45 -1.46
N PRO A 303 22.41 22.67 -1.84
CA PRO A 303 21.97 22.94 -3.21
C PRO A 303 23.01 22.50 -4.26
N GLY A 304 22.54 21.86 -5.34
CA GLY A 304 23.38 21.29 -6.40
C GLY A 304 23.68 19.79 -6.23
N SER A 305 23.39 19.17 -5.07
CA SER A 305 23.58 17.71 -4.84
C SER A 305 22.27 16.91 -4.91
N GLN A 306 21.17 17.54 -5.33
CA GLN A 306 19.83 16.94 -5.25
C GLN A 306 19.68 15.68 -6.11
N GLN A 307 20.27 15.63 -7.30
CA GLN A 307 20.15 14.46 -8.17
C GLN A 307 20.84 13.23 -7.57
N GLU A 308 22.01 13.39 -6.98
CA GLU A 308 22.74 12.30 -6.30
C GLU A 308 21.93 11.73 -5.15
N TRP A 309 21.41 12.60 -4.27
CA TRP A 309 20.63 12.17 -3.11
C TRP A 309 19.26 11.63 -3.47
N TYR A 310 18.64 12.13 -4.54
CA TYR A 310 17.41 11.58 -5.09
C TYR A 310 17.58 10.13 -5.55
N GLU A 311 18.61 9.85 -6.38
CA GLU A 311 18.90 8.48 -6.82
C GLU A 311 19.30 7.56 -5.65
N HIS A 312 20.05 8.08 -4.68
CA HIS A 312 20.42 7.35 -3.48
C HIS A 312 19.17 6.90 -2.69
N TRP A 313 18.24 7.80 -2.42
CA TRP A 313 17.01 7.46 -1.68
C TRP A 313 16.08 6.58 -2.52
N LYS A 314 15.96 6.81 -3.80
CA LYS A 314 15.22 5.95 -4.74
C LYS A 314 15.69 4.48 -4.65
N ALA A 315 17.00 4.25 -4.70
CA ALA A 315 17.59 2.93 -4.56
C ALA A 315 17.35 2.32 -3.15
N LYS A 316 17.61 3.07 -2.08
CA LYS A 316 17.39 2.62 -0.70
C LYS A 316 15.94 2.25 -0.42
N ARG A 317 14.99 3.06 -0.90
CA ARG A 317 13.56 2.77 -0.66
C ARG A 317 13.11 1.51 -1.39
N MET A 318 13.52 1.32 -2.62
CA MET A 318 13.25 0.08 -3.35
C MET A 318 13.88 -1.15 -2.66
N ALA A 319 15.10 -1.03 -2.14
CA ALA A 319 15.74 -2.11 -1.37
C ALA A 319 14.93 -2.47 -0.12
N TRP A 320 14.41 -1.46 0.61
CA TRP A 320 13.56 -1.66 1.79
C TRP A 320 12.29 -2.47 1.46
N HIS A 321 11.64 -2.18 0.35
CA HIS A 321 10.48 -2.95 -0.11
C HIS A 321 10.85 -4.38 -0.48
N ARG A 322 11.93 -4.57 -1.23
CA ARG A 322 12.39 -5.90 -1.69
C ARG A 322 12.87 -6.80 -0.54
N ALA A 323 13.39 -6.23 0.54
CA ALA A 323 13.84 -6.98 1.72
C ALA A 323 12.70 -7.77 2.38
N LEU A 324 11.44 -7.37 2.18
CA LEU A 324 10.26 -8.07 2.66
C LEU A 324 10.05 -9.45 2.01
N GLY A 325 10.71 -9.73 0.88
CA GLY A 325 10.61 -11.01 0.18
C GLY A 325 9.33 -11.19 -0.64
N LEU A 326 8.57 -10.12 -0.86
CA LEU A 326 7.44 -10.15 -1.80
C LEU A 326 7.95 -10.22 -3.25
N PRO A 327 7.15 -10.77 -4.21
CA PRO A 327 7.56 -10.88 -5.60
C PRO A 327 8.05 -9.54 -6.17
N ALA A 328 9.22 -9.56 -6.80
CA ALA A 328 9.88 -8.34 -7.30
C ALA A 328 9.08 -7.64 -8.40
N ASP A 329 8.28 -8.38 -9.16
CA ASP A 329 7.39 -7.87 -10.22
C ASP A 329 6.11 -7.20 -9.67
N ASN A 330 5.90 -7.23 -8.36
CA ASN A 330 4.89 -6.42 -7.70
C ASN A 330 5.30 -4.95 -7.54
N TYR A 331 6.55 -4.60 -7.78
CA TYR A 331 7.08 -3.24 -7.63
C TYR A 331 7.61 -2.70 -8.95
N ARG A 332 7.37 -1.42 -9.21
CA ARG A 332 8.02 -0.69 -10.30
C ARG A 332 8.20 0.77 -9.93
N PHE A 333 9.16 1.44 -10.59
CA PHE A 333 9.22 2.89 -10.58
C PHE A 333 8.27 3.47 -11.61
N HIS A 334 7.67 4.60 -11.26
CA HIS A 334 6.86 5.43 -12.15
C HIS A 334 7.34 6.86 -12.01
N ASP A 335 8.15 7.32 -12.97
CA ASP A 335 8.64 8.69 -12.98
C ASP A 335 7.52 9.66 -13.41
N HIS A 336 7.40 10.79 -12.72
CA HIS A 336 6.38 11.78 -13.02
C HIS A 336 6.77 12.60 -14.25
N ILE A 337 5.94 12.54 -15.30
CA ILE A 337 6.12 13.37 -16.51
C ILE A 337 5.83 14.84 -16.20
N LYS A 338 4.82 15.09 -15.34
CA LYS A 338 4.46 16.43 -14.84
C LYS A 338 4.89 16.56 -13.40
N LEU A 339 5.94 17.36 -13.19
CA LEU A 339 6.41 17.64 -11.84
C LEU A 339 5.49 18.65 -11.13
N ALA A 340 5.32 18.46 -9.81
CA ALA A 340 4.72 19.48 -8.97
C ALA A 340 5.60 20.74 -8.97
N HIS A 341 5.01 21.91 -8.75
CA HIS A 341 5.69 23.21 -8.80
C HIS A 341 6.83 23.37 -7.78
N TYR A 342 6.93 22.49 -6.82
CA TYR A 342 7.95 22.45 -5.77
C TYR A 342 9.08 21.44 -6.06
N ALA A 343 8.99 20.65 -7.11
CA ALA A 343 9.92 19.54 -7.37
C ALA A 343 10.65 19.69 -8.69
N ASP A 344 11.93 19.32 -8.73
CA ASP A 344 12.73 19.20 -9.95
C ASP A 344 12.93 17.74 -10.40
N ALA A 345 12.59 16.76 -9.54
CA ALA A 345 12.47 15.35 -9.85
C ALA A 345 11.44 14.69 -8.94
N ALA A 346 10.67 13.75 -9.48
CA ALA A 346 9.69 12.98 -8.71
C ALA A 346 9.46 11.59 -9.33
N CYS A 347 9.35 10.58 -8.51
CA CYS A 347 8.88 9.27 -8.91
C CYS A 347 8.07 8.61 -7.80
N ASP A 348 7.21 7.67 -8.19
CA ASP A 348 6.55 6.76 -7.27
C ASP A 348 7.19 5.37 -7.34
N ILE A 349 7.28 4.70 -6.20
CA ILE A 349 7.31 3.26 -6.15
C ILE A 349 5.85 2.81 -6.19
N GLU A 350 5.44 2.24 -7.30
CA GLU A 350 4.13 1.62 -7.44
C GLU A 350 4.16 0.17 -7.02
N PHE A 351 3.04 -0.28 -6.45
CA PHE A 351 2.80 -1.68 -6.09
C PHE A 351 1.58 -2.24 -6.84
N ARG A 352 1.65 -3.52 -7.20
CA ARG A 352 0.56 -4.25 -7.87
C ARG A 352 -0.50 -4.68 -6.85
N PHE A 353 -1.42 -3.77 -6.54
CA PHE A 353 -2.61 -4.07 -5.74
C PHE A 353 -3.63 -4.92 -6.53
N PRO A 354 -4.68 -5.46 -5.89
CA PRO A 354 -5.77 -6.14 -6.62
C PRO A 354 -6.42 -5.27 -7.70
N MET A 355 -6.42 -3.93 -7.55
CA MET A 355 -6.94 -2.96 -8.53
C MET A 355 -5.87 -2.47 -9.52
N GLY A 356 -4.72 -3.14 -9.64
CA GLY A 356 -3.63 -2.80 -10.55
C GLY A 356 -2.49 -2.05 -9.87
N PHE A 357 -1.53 -1.59 -10.66
CA PHE A 357 -0.41 -0.78 -10.16
C PHE A 357 -0.92 0.57 -9.67
N LYS A 358 -0.54 0.92 -8.45
CA LYS A 358 -0.86 2.19 -7.80
C LYS A 358 0.30 2.64 -6.94
N GLU A 359 0.40 3.94 -6.75
CA GLU A 359 1.35 4.58 -5.86
C GLU A 359 1.35 3.97 -4.46
N LEU A 360 2.51 3.54 -3.99
CA LEU A 360 2.76 3.07 -2.65
C LEU A 360 3.62 4.05 -1.85
N GLU A 361 4.69 4.57 -2.47
CA GLU A 361 5.63 5.50 -1.86
C GLU A 361 6.08 6.55 -2.88
N GLY A 362 5.99 7.84 -2.54
CA GLY A 362 6.52 8.93 -3.35
C GLY A 362 7.95 9.30 -2.95
N ILE A 363 8.79 9.64 -3.93
CA ILE A 363 10.15 10.13 -3.74
C ILE A 363 10.30 11.40 -4.57
N HIS A 364 10.59 12.53 -3.91
CA HIS A 364 10.59 13.85 -4.54
C HIS A 364 11.85 14.63 -4.21
N SER A 365 12.42 15.29 -5.19
CA SER A 365 13.40 16.37 -4.99
C SER A 365 12.64 17.70 -4.95
N ARG A 366 12.47 18.27 -3.74
CA ARG A 366 11.57 19.41 -3.47
C ARG A 366 12.28 20.77 -3.56
N THR A 367 13.57 20.82 -3.87
CA THR A 367 14.39 22.03 -3.85
C THR A 367 14.34 22.75 -2.48
N ASP A 368 14.37 24.08 -2.44
CA ASP A 368 14.21 24.90 -1.24
C ASP A 368 12.78 25.45 -1.06
N PHE A 369 11.82 24.95 -1.83
CA PHE A 369 10.47 25.50 -1.91
C PHE A 369 9.81 25.71 -0.55
N ASP A 370 9.74 24.65 0.27
CA ASP A 370 9.04 24.70 1.56
C ASP A 370 9.74 25.62 2.55
N LEU A 371 11.06 25.42 2.76
CA LEU A 371 11.84 26.26 3.67
C LEU A 371 11.85 27.72 3.24
N GLY A 372 11.97 27.99 1.93
CA GLY A 372 11.95 29.32 1.37
C GLY A 372 10.61 30.04 1.56
N ASN A 373 9.49 29.32 1.41
CA ASN A 373 8.15 29.87 1.63
C ASN A 373 7.89 30.14 3.12
N HIS A 374 8.31 29.24 4.00
CA HIS A 374 8.24 29.47 5.44
C HIS A 374 9.10 30.64 5.87
N GLU A 375 10.33 30.80 5.32
CA GLU A 375 11.20 31.95 5.57
C GLU A 375 10.51 33.26 5.16
N LYS A 376 9.93 33.30 3.94
CA LYS A 376 9.22 34.48 3.42
C LYS A 376 8.01 34.86 4.26
N LEU A 377 7.15 33.89 4.60
CA LEU A 377 5.92 34.18 5.31
C LEU A 377 6.13 34.51 6.79
N SER A 378 7.08 33.84 7.45
CA SER A 378 7.36 34.04 8.87
C SER A 378 8.30 35.22 9.15
N GLY A 379 9.08 35.66 8.17
CA GLY A 379 10.17 36.61 8.34
C GLY A 379 11.38 36.06 9.11
N LYS A 380 11.40 34.75 9.44
CA LYS A 380 12.48 34.10 10.19
C LYS A 380 13.37 33.30 9.25
N LYS A 381 14.68 33.49 9.35
CA LYS A 381 15.65 32.76 8.53
C LYS A 381 15.64 31.26 8.85
N LEU A 382 15.46 30.43 7.83
CA LEU A 382 15.53 28.97 7.89
C LEU A 382 16.75 28.46 7.10
N ARG A 383 17.92 29.01 7.41
CA ARG A 383 19.17 28.75 6.70
C ARG A 383 20.12 27.91 7.55
N TYR A 384 20.82 27.02 6.89
CA TYR A 384 21.95 26.32 7.44
C TYR A 384 23.22 27.16 7.27
N PHE A 385 24.04 27.26 8.29
CA PHE A 385 25.37 27.82 8.22
C PHE A 385 26.40 26.71 8.21
N ASP A 386 27.07 26.56 7.10
CA ASP A 386 28.16 25.60 6.93
C ASP A 386 29.47 26.23 7.44
N THR A 387 29.96 25.71 8.55
CA THR A 387 31.20 26.18 9.18
C THR A 387 32.47 25.79 8.42
N GLU A 388 32.38 24.78 7.56
CA GLU A 388 33.55 24.30 6.78
C GLU A 388 33.77 25.18 5.55
N THR A 389 32.72 25.63 4.88
CA THR A 389 32.78 26.51 3.70
C THR A 389 32.54 27.99 4.03
N ASN A 390 32.11 28.30 5.27
CA ASN A 390 31.68 29.62 5.72
C ASN A 390 30.53 30.20 4.88
N GLU A 391 29.64 29.35 4.40
CA GLU A 391 28.47 29.69 3.58
C GLU A 391 27.16 29.56 4.34
N SER A 392 26.19 30.41 3.99
CA SER A 392 24.82 30.30 4.54
C SER A 392 23.83 30.12 3.39
N TYR A 393 23.07 29.04 3.40
CA TYR A 393 22.11 28.72 2.35
C TYR A 393 20.83 28.13 2.91
N VAL A 394 19.73 28.20 2.13
CA VAL A 394 18.52 27.42 2.39
C VAL A 394 18.78 26.01 1.84
N PRO A 395 18.68 24.94 2.64
CA PRO A 395 18.91 23.59 2.14
C PRO A 395 17.89 23.18 1.08
N TYR A 396 18.33 22.37 0.12
CA TYR A 396 17.41 21.60 -0.71
C TYR A 396 16.96 20.36 0.02
N VAL A 397 15.85 19.77 -0.41
CA VAL A 397 15.22 18.66 0.28
C VAL A 397 14.93 17.51 -0.67
N VAL A 398 15.26 16.29 -0.25
CA VAL A 398 14.77 15.05 -0.85
C VAL A 398 13.78 14.40 0.12
N GLU A 399 12.58 14.17 -0.35
CA GLU A 399 11.48 13.58 0.39
C GLU A 399 11.33 12.10 0.06
N THR A 400 10.99 11.29 1.06
CA THR A 400 10.36 9.99 0.87
C THR A 400 9.11 9.91 1.74
N SER A 401 7.97 9.58 1.15
CA SER A 401 6.69 9.53 1.84
C SER A 401 5.90 8.29 1.46
N ILE A 402 5.59 7.46 2.46
CA ILE A 402 4.81 6.24 2.28
C ILE A 402 3.57 6.25 3.18
N GLY A 403 2.41 5.91 2.61
CA GLY A 403 1.20 5.66 3.38
C GLY A 403 1.31 4.33 4.15
N LEU A 404 1.30 4.39 5.49
CA LEU A 404 1.31 3.17 6.32
C LEU A 404 0.13 2.25 6.01
N ASP A 405 -1.03 2.82 5.77
CA ASP A 405 -2.26 2.09 5.44
C ASP A 405 -2.18 1.44 4.05
N ARG A 406 -1.55 2.11 3.07
CA ARG A 406 -1.27 1.52 1.75
C ARG A 406 -0.27 0.37 1.86
N MET A 407 0.78 0.52 2.67
CA MET A 407 1.75 -0.55 2.93
C MET A 407 1.10 -1.75 3.62
N PHE A 408 0.20 -1.50 4.57
CA PHE A 408 -0.62 -2.54 5.20
C PHE A 408 -1.46 -3.31 4.16
N LEU A 409 -2.15 -2.61 3.26
CA LEU A 409 -2.92 -3.22 2.18
C LEU A 409 -2.03 -4.00 1.20
N ALA A 410 -0.86 -3.46 0.85
CA ALA A 410 0.12 -4.13 -0.02
C ALA A 410 0.54 -5.47 0.56
N LEU A 411 0.90 -5.50 1.86
CA LEU A 411 1.27 -6.74 2.56
C LEU A 411 0.11 -7.72 2.61
N LEU A 412 -1.10 -7.30 3.01
CA LEU A 412 -2.25 -8.20 3.06
C LEU A 412 -2.57 -8.77 1.67
N SER A 413 -2.56 -7.94 0.63
CA SER A 413 -2.92 -8.38 -0.72
C SER A 413 -1.90 -9.34 -1.33
N ALA A 414 -0.61 -9.18 -1.02
CA ALA A 414 0.44 -10.09 -1.47
C ALA A 414 0.49 -11.40 -0.65
N ALA A 415 0.17 -11.29 0.65
CA ALA A 415 0.25 -12.42 1.58
C ALA A 415 -0.96 -13.35 1.52
N PHE A 416 -2.15 -12.84 1.14
CA PHE A 416 -3.38 -13.62 1.13
C PHE A 416 -3.41 -14.63 -0.01
N GLN A 417 -3.59 -15.90 0.34
CA GLN A 417 -3.70 -17.01 -0.60
C GLN A 417 -4.79 -17.99 -0.16
N GLN A 418 -5.49 -18.56 -1.12
CA GLN A 418 -6.40 -19.67 -0.93
C GLN A 418 -5.79 -20.91 -1.55
N GLU A 419 -5.53 -21.92 -0.75
CA GLU A 419 -4.86 -23.17 -1.16
C GLU A 419 -5.82 -24.34 -1.05
N THR A 420 -5.86 -25.18 -2.08
CA THR A 420 -6.57 -26.45 -2.04
C THR A 420 -5.58 -27.52 -1.55
N LEU A 421 -5.90 -28.13 -0.42
CA LEU A 421 -5.13 -29.22 0.17
C LEU A 421 -5.37 -30.55 -0.60
N GLU A 422 -4.50 -31.53 -0.40
CA GLU A 422 -4.60 -32.85 -1.04
C GLU A 422 -5.95 -33.55 -0.77
N ASN A 423 -6.57 -33.29 0.37
CA ASN A 423 -7.88 -33.81 0.75
C ASN A 423 -9.07 -33.02 0.13
N GLY A 424 -8.79 -32.03 -0.74
CA GLY A 424 -9.81 -31.19 -1.41
C GLY A 424 -10.35 -30.03 -0.56
N GLU A 425 -9.90 -29.88 0.69
CA GLU A 425 -10.30 -28.75 1.54
C GLU A 425 -9.55 -27.47 1.15
N VAL A 426 -10.24 -26.32 1.21
CA VAL A 426 -9.63 -25.00 0.98
C VAL A 426 -9.12 -24.45 2.32
N ARG A 427 -7.90 -23.91 2.29
CA ARG A 427 -7.30 -23.20 3.41
C ARG A 427 -6.98 -21.78 3.01
N ASP A 428 -7.45 -20.82 3.79
CA ASP A 428 -6.98 -19.43 3.73
C ASP A 428 -5.68 -19.30 4.50
N VAL A 429 -4.68 -18.68 3.89
CA VAL A 429 -3.38 -18.44 4.51
C VAL A 429 -2.89 -17.05 4.22
N LEU A 430 -2.39 -16.35 5.26
CA LEU A 430 -1.68 -15.09 5.13
C LEU A 430 -0.16 -15.35 5.25
N ARG A 431 0.55 -15.36 4.12
CA ARG A 431 2.00 -15.54 4.06
C ARG A 431 2.76 -14.25 4.37
N LEU A 432 2.43 -13.64 5.51
CA LEU A 432 3.14 -12.44 5.99
C LEU A 432 4.61 -12.78 6.31
N PRO A 433 5.55 -11.85 6.04
CA PRO A 433 6.92 -11.96 6.57
C PRO A 433 6.89 -12.18 8.08
N ALA A 434 7.54 -13.22 8.58
CA ALA A 434 7.47 -13.63 9.98
C ALA A 434 7.75 -12.49 10.99
N PRO A 435 8.73 -11.58 10.75
CA PRO A 435 8.94 -10.43 11.63
C PRO A 435 7.77 -9.43 11.65
N LEU A 436 6.91 -9.40 10.64
CA LEU A 436 5.77 -8.49 10.58
C LEU A 436 4.45 -9.12 11.03
N ALA A 437 4.38 -10.46 11.19
CA ALA A 437 3.18 -11.15 11.60
C ALA A 437 2.61 -10.59 12.92
N PRO A 438 1.27 -10.44 13.04
CA PRO A 438 0.63 -9.92 14.26
C PRO A 438 0.90 -10.80 15.49
N VAL A 439 0.78 -12.11 15.30
CA VAL A 439 1.12 -13.13 16.28
C VAL A 439 2.36 -13.85 15.78
N LYS A 440 3.38 -13.97 16.61
CA LYS A 440 4.65 -14.60 16.21
C LYS A 440 4.59 -16.12 16.35
N VAL A 441 3.95 -16.56 17.42
CA VAL A 441 3.87 -17.98 17.81
C VAL A 441 2.52 -18.30 18.42
N ALA A 442 1.96 -19.43 18.03
CA ALA A 442 0.83 -20.04 18.74
C ALA A 442 1.27 -21.30 19.47
N VAL A 443 0.88 -21.46 20.74
CA VAL A 443 1.20 -22.66 21.54
C VAL A 443 -0.08 -23.46 21.78
N LEU A 444 -0.10 -24.68 21.30
CA LEU A 444 -1.26 -25.52 21.13
C LEU A 444 -1.07 -26.86 21.86
N PRO A 445 -1.73 -27.12 23.00
CA PRO A 445 -1.70 -28.47 23.58
C PRO A 445 -2.43 -29.44 22.65
N LEU A 446 -1.89 -30.64 22.41
CA LEU A 446 -2.50 -31.63 21.51
C LEU A 446 -3.93 -31.96 21.94
N ILE A 447 -4.12 -32.17 23.26
CA ILE A 447 -5.41 -32.39 23.90
C ILE A 447 -5.54 -31.57 25.21
N LYS A 448 -6.77 -31.45 25.74
CA LYS A 448 -7.09 -30.68 26.97
C LYS A 448 -6.92 -31.50 28.26
N LYS A 449 -5.96 -32.39 28.30
CA LYS A 449 -5.77 -33.35 29.43
C LYS A 449 -4.28 -33.59 29.63
N ASP A 450 -4.00 -34.37 30.67
CA ASP A 450 -2.71 -35.03 30.93
C ASP A 450 -1.55 -34.02 31.16
N GLY A 451 -1.84 -32.82 31.68
CA GLY A 451 -0.83 -31.79 31.95
C GLY A 451 -0.33 -31.02 30.75
N LEU A 452 -0.85 -31.30 29.53
CA LEU A 452 -0.44 -30.60 28.31
C LEU A 452 -0.84 -29.12 28.27
N PRO A 453 -2.09 -28.74 28.73
CA PRO A 453 -2.44 -27.32 28.82
C PRO A 453 -1.55 -26.54 29.76
N GLU A 454 -1.22 -27.07 30.93
CA GLU A 454 -0.35 -26.44 31.93
C GLU A 454 1.06 -26.24 31.38
N LYS A 455 1.60 -27.24 30.68
CA LYS A 455 2.90 -27.17 30.01
C LYS A 455 2.91 -26.12 28.90
N ALA A 456 1.84 -26.06 28.07
CA ALA A 456 1.69 -25.07 27.03
C ALA A 456 1.61 -23.64 27.61
N ARG A 457 0.90 -23.45 28.71
CA ARG A 457 0.84 -22.15 29.41
C ARG A 457 2.19 -21.72 29.93
N ALA A 458 2.96 -22.62 30.53
CA ALA A 458 4.32 -22.33 31.00
C ALA A 458 5.25 -21.89 29.84
N ILE A 459 5.12 -22.50 28.66
CA ILE A 459 5.86 -22.09 27.47
C ILE A 459 5.46 -20.67 27.03
N ILE A 460 4.15 -20.37 27.00
CA ILE A 460 3.68 -19.01 26.67
C ILE A 460 4.20 -18.00 27.68
N ASP A 461 4.18 -18.31 28.96
CA ASP A 461 4.66 -17.38 30.01
C ASP A 461 6.12 -16.98 29.82
N THR A 462 6.92 -17.85 29.21
CA THR A 462 8.28 -17.54 28.82
C THR A 462 8.35 -16.70 27.55
N LEU A 463 7.62 -17.08 26.49
CA LEU A 463 7.74 -16.45 25.16
C LEU A 463 7.03 -15.10 25.07
N LYS A 464 5.96 -14.86 25.85
CA LYS A 464 5.17 -13.61 25.81
C LYS A 464 5.93 -12.37 26.27
N LEU A 465 7.07 -12.53 26.94
CA LEU A 465 7.92 -11.41 27.35
C LEU A 465 8.57 -10.72 26.13
N ASP A 466 8.83 -11.47 25.08
CA ASP A 466 9.51 -11.00 23.89
C ASP A 466 8.60 -10.91 22.65
N HIS A 467 7.53 -11.73 22.63
CA HIS A 467 6.71 -11.92 21.44
C HIS A 467 5.21 -11.96 21.72
N ASN A 468 4.40 -11.49 20.76
CA ASN A 468 2.96 -11.72 20.77
C ASN A 468 2.69 -13.19 20.53
N CYS A 469 2.18 -13.90 21.56
CA CYS A 469 1.86 -15.31 21.54
C CYS A 469 0.37 -15.55 21.67
N GLN A 470 -0.13 -16.62 21.06
CA GLN A 470 -1.51 -17.10 21.27
C GLN A 470 -1.54 -18.50 21.85
N TYR A 471 -2.57 -18.75 22.65
CA TYR A 471 -2.94 -20.07 23.14
C TYR A 471 -4.28 -20.48 22.55
N ASP A 472 -4.38 -21.70 22.04
CA ASP A 472 -5.65 -22.25 21.58
C ASP A 472 -5.73 -23.75 21.91
N GLU A 473 -6.87 -24.17 22.49
CA GLU A 473 -7.15 -25.54 22.82
C GLU A 473 -8.53 -25.99 22.33
N LYS A 474 -9.22 -25.15 21.54
CA LYS A 474 -10.55 -25.42 21.01
C LYS A 474 -10.45 -26.21 19.72
N ASP A 475 -11.27 -27.26 19.57
CA ASP A 475 -11.35 -28.15 18.40
C ASP A 475 -10.08 -29.03 18.17
N SER A 476 -9.99 -29.68 17.02
CA SER A 476 -8.84 -30.50 16.62
C SER A 476 -7.62 -29.64 16.32
N ILE A 477 -6.43 -30.22 16.44
CA ILE A 477 -5.16 -29.53 16.17
C ILE A 477 -5.12 -28.98 14.73
N GLY A 478 -5.64 -29.70 13.75
CA GLY A 478 -5.69 -29.24 12.35
C GLY A 478 -6.54 -27.97 12.18
N LYS A 479 -7.71 -27.87 12.87
CA LYS A 479 -8.53 -26.65 12.85
C LYS A 479 -7.83 -25.48 13.51
N ARG A 480 -7.06 -25.72 14.58
CA ARG A 480 -6.27 -24.70 15.26
C ARG A 480 -5.14 -24.17 14.36
N TYR A 481 -4.43 -25.04 13.65
CA TYR A 481 -3.44 -24.63 12.65
C TYR A 481 -4.07 -23.74 11.58
N ARG A 482 -5.25 -24.11 11.04
CA ARG A 482 -5.93 -23.28 10.03
C ARG A 482 -6.28 -21.89 10.52
N ARG A 483 -6.76 -21.75 11.78
CA ARG A 483 -7.01 -20.44 12.38
C ARG A 483 -5.74 -19.60 12.47
N GLN A 484 -4.61 -20.20 12.78
CA GLN A 484 -3.33 -19.52 12.84
C GLN A 484 -2.79 -19.19 11.44
N ASP A 485 -2.94 -20.09 10.47
CA ASP A 485 -2.58 -19.85 9.08
C ASP A 485 -3.36 -18.64 8.50
N ALA A 486 -4.67 -18.56 8.81
CA ALA A 486 -5.55 -17.48 8.33
C ALA A 486 -5.20 -16.10 8.90
N ILE A 487 -4.67 -15.99 10.11
CA ILE A 487 -4.21 -14.73 10.71
C ILE A 487 -2.72 -14.45 10.47
N GLY A 488 -2.03 -15.36 9.77
CA GLY A 488 -0.63 -15.17 9.38
C GLY A 488 0.40 -15.50 10.44
N THR A 489 0.06 -16.28 11.47
CA THR A 489 1.01 -16.76 12.49
C THR A 489 2.07 -17.65 11.83
N PRO A 490 3.36 -17.31 11.84
CA PRO A 490 4.37 -18.05 11.10
C PRO A 490 4.73 -19.40 11.74
N TYR A 491 4.60 -19.52 13.05
CA TYR A 491 5.00 -20.72 13.80
C TYR A 491 3.94 -21.17 14.80
N CYS A 492 3.64 -22.48 14.78
CA CYS A 492 2.78 -23.13 15.78
C CYS A 492 3.61 -24.14 16.57
N ILE A 493 3.59 -24.04 17.89
CA ILE A 493 4.23 -24.97 18.81
C ILE A 493 3.17 -25.93 19.31
N THR A 494 3.34 -27.22 19.09
CA THR A 494 2.46 -28.27 19.62
C THR A 494 3.11 -28.95 20.81
N VAL A 495 2.37 -28.97 21.91
CA VAL A 495 2.72 -29.68 23.15
C VAL A 495 1.97 -31.00 23.15
N ASP A 496 2.67 -32.12 23.09
CA ASP A 496 2.16 -33.48 22.99
C ASP A 496 2.58 -34.34 24.20
N HIS A 497 2.21 -35.62 24.20
CA HIS A 497 2.55 -36.51 25.32
C HIS A 497 4.06 -36.78 25.43
N GLU A 498 4.79 -36.80 24.30
CA GLU A 498 6.25 -36.95 24.32
C GLU A 498 6.93 -35.78 25.01
N THR A 499 6.34 -34.57 24.91
CA THR A 499 6.83 -33.35 25.58
C THR A 499 6.99 -33.55 27.09
N LEU A 500 6.14 -34.37 27.72
CA LEU A 500 6.20 -34.63 29.17
C LEU A 500 7.41 -35.49 29.56
N THR A 501 7.96 -36.26 28.62
CA THR A 501 9.09 -37.17 28.84
C THR A 501 10.40 -36.60 28.33
N ASP A 502 10.42 -36.02 27.14
CA ASP A 502 11.62 -35.55 26.48
C ASP A 502 11.89 -34.04 26.65
N ASN A 503 10.95 -33.30 27.27
CA ASN A 503 10.99 -31.86 27.43
C ASN A 503 11.24 -31.10 26.10
N ALA A 504 10.69 -31.62 24.99
CA ALA A 504 10.73 -31.02 23.67
C ALA A 504 9.31 -30.83 23.11
N VAL A 505 9.15 -29.94 22.13
CA VAL A 505 7.89 -29.63 21.47
C VAL A 505 8.06 -29.68 19.96
N THR A 506 6.96 -29.80 19.24
CA THR A 506 6.98 -29.73 17.78
C THR A 506 6.68 -28.31 17.32
N ILE A 507 7.59 -27.70 16.56
CA ILE A 507 7.37 -26.41 15.87
C ILE A 507 6.94 -26.71 14.44
N ARG A 508 5.77 -26.19 14.02
CA ARG A 508 5.29 -26.23 12.64
C ARG A 508 5.44 -24.86 12.00
N GLU A 509 6.06 -24.81 10.85
CA GLU A 509 6.13 -23.63 10.00
C GLU A 509 4.87 -23.52 9.13
N ARG A 510 4.29 -22.30 9.03
CA ARG A 510 3.06 -22.02 8.28
C ARG A 510 3.20 -22.30 6.78
N ASP A 511 4.28 -21.87 6.15
CA ASP A 511 4.40 -21.82 4.69
C ASP A 511 4.75 -23.17 4.09
N SER A 512 5.70 -23.87 4.67
CA SER A 512 6.14 -25.22 4.24
C SER A 512 5.35 -26.34 4.89
N MET A 513 4.64 -26.06 6.00
CA MET A 513 4.04 -27.04 6.90
C MET A 513 5.05 -28.02 7.50
N ALA A 514 6.36 -27.77 7.32
CA ALA A 514 7.41 -28.57 7.92
C ALA A 514 7.35 -28.53 9.45
N GLN A 515 7.70 -29.62 10.08
CA GLN A 515 7.70 -29.79 11.52
C GLN A 515 9.07 -30.23 12.01
N GLU A 516 9.53 -29.62 13.10
CA GLU A 516 10.79 -29.96 13.76
C GLU A 516 10.59 -30.11 15.27
N ARG A 517 11.35 -31.01 15.90
CA ARG A 517 11.32 -31.20 17.35
C ARG A 517 12.38 -30.34 18.01
N VAL A 518 12.00 -29.50 18.96
CA VAL A 518 12.87 -28.51 19.63
C VAL A 518 12.73 -28.61 21.13
N LYS A 519 13.84 -28.58 21.88
CA LYS A 519 13.86 -28.54 23.32
C LYS A 519 13.22 -27.24 23.84
N ILE A 520 12.41 -27.33 24.91
CA ILE A 520 11.70 -26.15 25.46
C ILE A 520 12.66 -25.06 25.89
N GLU A 521 13.81 -25.42 26.46
CA GLU A 521 14.85 -24.46 26.87
C GLU A 521 15.47 -23.65 25.72
N ALA A 522 15.46 -24.19 24.49
CA ALA A 522 15.97 -23.54 23.28
C ALA A 522 14.92 -22.66 22.59
N LEU A 523 13.63 -22.78 22.96
CA LEU A 523 12.55 -22.05 22.28
C LEU A 523 12.73 -20.54 22.21
N PRO A 524 13.12 -19.83 23.29
CA PRO A 524 13.27 -18.38 23.22
C PRO A 524 14.27 -17.95 22.13
N GLN A 525 15.41 -18.65 22.04
CA GLN A 525 16.42 -18.35 21.04
C GLN A 525 15.91 -18.71 19.63
N VAL A 526 15.40 -19.92 19.43
CA VAL A 526 14.90 -20.41 18.13
C VAL A 526 13.79 -19.52 17.58
N VAL A 527 12.81 -19.17 18.41
CA VAL A 527 11.72 -18.28 18.01
C VAL A 527 12.25 -16.89 17.66
N ASN A 528 13.12 -16.33 18.51
CA ASN A 528 13.68 -15.01 18.28
C ASN A 528 14.46 -14.93 16.95
N GLU A 529 15.29 -15.93 16.64
CA GLU A 529 16.04 -15.98 15.38
C GLU A 529 15.10 -15.98 14.16
N LYS A 530 13.94 -16.65 14.26
CA LYS A 530 12.97 -16.82 13.17
C LYS A 530 12.07 -15.59 12.96
N VAL A 531 11.79 -14.80 14.01
CA VAL A 531 10.78 -13.72 13.95
C VAL A 531 11.33 -12.33 14.24
N ASP A 532 12.64 -12.19 14.50
CA ASP A 532 13.27 -10.91 14.81
C ASP A 532 13.34 -10.00 13.57
N LEU A 533 12.98 -8.74 13.79
CA LEU A 533 13.03 -7.69 12.78
C LEU A 533 14.45 -7.47 12.22
N ARG A 534 15.49 -7.75 13.03
CA ARG A 534 16.90 -7.69 12.60
C ARG A 534 17.18 -8.51 11.34
N GLY A 535 16.44 -9.63 11.14
CA GLY A 535 16.54 -10.43 9.92
C GLY A 535 16.16 -9.67 8.65
N LEU A 536 15.22 -8.72 8.72
CA LEU A 536 14.88 -7.83 7.61
C LEU A 536 15.88 -6.67 7.49
N LEU A 537 16.26 -6.05 8.61
CA LEU A 537 17.18 -4.90 8.61
C LEU A 537 18.58 -5.25 8.08
N ARG A 538 19.06 -6.47 8.28
CA ARG A 538 20.35 -6.94 7.75
C ARG A 538 20.37 -7.10 6.23
N LYS A 539 19.23 -7.08 5.56
CA LYS A 539 19.13 -7.16 4.09
C LYS A 539 19.23 -5.79 3.42
N LEU A 540 19.23 -4.71 4.20
CA LEU A 540 19.32 -3.32 3.75
C LEU A 540 20.74 -2.81 3.73
#